data_e76c2365a9fe92d22f68cba6378d2b61
#
_entry.id   e76c2365a9fe92d22f68cba6378d2b61
#
_cell.length_a   1.000
_cell.length_b   1.000
_cell.length_c   1.000
_cell.angle_alpha   90.00
_cell.angle_beta   90.00
_cell.angle_gamma   90.00
#
_symmetry.space_group_name_H-M   'P 1'
#
loop_
_entity.id
_entity.type
_entity.pdbx_description
1 polymer ?
#
loop_
_entity_poly.entity_id
_entity_poly.type
_entity_poly.pdbx_seq_one_letter_code
_entity_poly.pdbx_strand_id
1 'polypeptide(L)'
;KSLPTSYRYETLEMAFNFTEFFRVWTGDPARDFRPLPAGAQVGDFVHEADVRSFLDLISSENPESNYPYSTPEYREMFRHTLWMVPGVKEASALSKLLKEHPVFGAYKVANVAGDGDAEMPYDNALTLVKQVIKANRYTITISCGKLTTGVTVPEWTAVMMLTGSASTAASGYMQTIFRVQSAGVLDGKQKERCYVFDFAPDRALKVISEVNRVTKRGKTNEEEYRKALGEFLNFCPVIAVDGTQMTEYSVPKMMRQ
;
A
#
# COMPACT_ATOMS: atom_id res chain seq x y z
N LYS A 1 5.77 -23.15 -8.02
CA LYS A 1 7.03 -22.38 -8.05
C LYS A 1 6.75 -21.00 -7.49
N SER A 2 7.56 -20.52 -6.53
CA SER A 2 7.46 -19.13 -6.08
C SER A 2 7.90 -18.20 -7.20
N LEU A 3 7.20 -17.09 -7.36
CA LEU A 3 7.63 -16.03 -8.25
C LEU A 3 8.76 -15.24 -7.59
N PRO A 4 9.74 -14.74 -8.33
CA PRO A 4 10.75 -13.85 -7.79
C PRO A 4 10.11 -12.54 -7.30
N THR A 5 10.80 -11.78 -6.44
CA THR A 5 10.36 -10.45 -5.98
C THR A 5 10.19 -9.49 -7.14
N SER A 6 11.01 -9.65 -8.18
CA SER A 6 10.87 -8.92 -9.45
C SER A 6 10.93 -9.89 -10.63
N TYR A 7 10.24 -9.58 -11.70
CA TYR A 7 10.24 -10.35 -12.94
C TYR A 7 10.16 -9.42 -14.17
N ARG A 8 10.66 -9.91 -15.31
CA ARG A 8 10.66 -9.17 -16.57
C ARG A 8 9.50 -9.64 -17.44
N TYR A 9 8.77 -8.69 -17.99
CA TYR A 9 7.80 -8.90 -19.06
C TYR A 9 8.43 -8.59 -20.43
N GLU A 10 7.86 -9.15 -21.49
CA GLU A 10 8.30 -8.86 -22.86
C GLU A 10 8.15 -7.36 -23.21
N THR A 11 7.14 -6.70 -22.67
CA THR A 11 6.79 -5.30 -22.95
C THR A 11 7.17 -4.32 -21.83
N LEU A 12 7.48 -4.83 -20.63
CA LEU A 12 7.94 -4.05 -19.48
C LEU A 12 9.29 -4.56 -19.05
N GLU A 13 10.22 -3.68 -18.78
CA GLU A 13 11.55 -4.09 -18.36
C GLU A 13 11.53 -4.87 -17.05
N MET A 14 10.74 -4.43 -16.06
CA MET A 14 10.55 -5.14 -14.80
C MET A 14 9.18 -4.83 -14.19
N ALA A 15 8.57 -5.82 -13.55
CA ALA A 15 7.41 -5.65 -12.70
C ALA A 15 7.70 -6.16 -11.29
N PHE A 16 7.16 -5.49 -10.29
CA PHE A 16 7.37 -5.79 -8.89
C PHE A 16 6.26 -6.69 -8.34
N ASN A 17 6.64 -7.82 -7.75
CA ASN A 17 5.69 -8.76 -7.17
C ASN A 17 5.58 -8.57 -5.66
N PHE A 18 4.68 -7.71 -5.21
CA PHE A 18 4.47 -7.43 -3.79
C PHE A 18 4.06 -8.64 -2.95
N THR A 19 3.36 -9.61 -3.52
CA THR A 19 2.99 -10.84 -2.79
C THR A 19 4.23 -11.66 -2.45
N GLU A 20 5.17 -11.77 -3.40
CA GLU A 20 6.46 -12.44 -3.12
C GLU A 20 7.37 -11.58 -2.25
N PHE A 21 7.38 -10.27 -2.45
CA PHE A 21 8.20 -9.34 -1.68
C PHE A 21 7.90 -9.40 -0.17
N PHE A 22 6.61 -9.44 0.19
CA PHE A 22 6.16 -9.55 1.58
C PHE A 22 5.94 -10.99 2.05
N ARG A 23 6.38 -11.99 1.30
CA ARG A 23 6.22 -13.39 1.69
C ARG A 23 6.96 -13.69 3.01
N VAL A 24 6.30 -14.42 3.89
CA VAL A 24 6.86 -14.86 5.17
C VAL A 24 7.19 -16.33 5.16
N TRP A 25 8.13 -16.73 6.00
CA TRP A 25 8.46 -18.13 6.23
C TRP A 25 7.28 -18.85 6.88
N THR A 26 6.88 -19.98 6.30
CA THR A 26 5.77 -20.80 6.81
C THR A 26 6.26 -21.96 7.67
N GLY A 27 7.52 -22.34 7.53
CA GLY A 27 8.10 -23.54 8.13
C GLY A 27 7.75 -24.83 7.36
N ASP A 28 6.96 -24.72 6.29
CA ASP A 28 6.60 -25.83 5.40
C ASP A 28 7.55 -25.82 4.18
N PRO A 29 8.47 -26.80 4.04
CA PRO A 29 9.39 -26.85 2.90
C PRO A 29 8.70 -26.87 1.53
N ALA A 30 7.46 -27.38 1.46
CA ALA A 30 6.69 -27.40 0.21
C ALA A 30 6.22 -26.00 -0.21
N ARG A 31 5.98 -25.13 0.75
CA ARG A 31 5.58 -23.73 0.51
C ARG A 31 6.78 -22.79 0.45
N ASP A 32 7.78 -23.03 1.28
CA ASP A 32 8.97 -22.18 1.36
C ASP A 32 9.98 -22.47 0.26
N PHE A 33 9.89 -23.62 -0.43
CA PHE A 33 10.77 -24.10 -1.50
C PHE A 33 12.24 -24.28 -1.08
N ARG A 34 12.57 -24.02 0.15
CA ARG A 34 13.88 -24.18 0.76
C ARG A 34 13.73 -24.27 2.29
N PRO A 35 14.66 -24.88 2.98
CA PRO A 35 14.66 -24.91 4.45
C PRO A 35 14.79 -23.49 5.03
N LEU A 36 14.26 -23.32 6.23
CA LEU A 36 14.37 -22.09 6.98
C LEU A 36 15.86 -21.78 7.26
N PRO A 37 16.36 -20.58 6.92
CA PRO A 37 17.76 -20.21 7.20
C PRO A 37 18.06 -20.19 8.68
N ALA A 38 19.32 -20.43 9.05
CA ALA A 38 19.76 -20.32 10.42
C ALA A 38 19.49 -18.90 10.97
N GLY A 39 18.82 -18.83 12.13
CA GLY A 39 18.43 -17.57 12.77
C GLY A 39 17.10 -16.98 12.33
N ALA A 40 16.52 -17.42 11.22
CA ALA A 40 15.17 -17.03 10.82
C ALA A 40 14.10 -17.82 11.59
N GLN A 41 12.94 -17.23 11.79
CA GLN A 41 11.79 -17.85 12.45
C GLN A 41 10.60 -17.93 11.48
N VAL A 42 9.70 -18.87 11.75
CA VAL A 42 8.41 -18.91 11.07
C VAL A 42 7.68 -17.59 11.33
N GLY A 43 7.18 -16.97 10.27
CA GLY A 43 6.56 -15.64 10.35
C GLY A 43 7.50 -14.46 10.07
N ASP A 44 8.82 -14.66 10.03
CA ASP A 44 9.74 -13.61 9.54
C ASP A 44 9.64 -13.49 8.01
N PHE A 45 9.97 -12.32 7.47
CA PHE A 45 9.98 -12.13 6.01
C PHE A 45 11.07 -12.97 5.33
N VAL A 46 10.74 -13.57 4.21
CA VAL A 46 11.71 -14.29 3.36
C VAL A 46 12.72 -13.30 2.76
N HIS A 47 12.27 -12.09 2.46
CA HIS A 47 13.05 -11.00 1.88
C HIS A 47 13.20 -9.84 2.87
N GLU A 48 13.51 -10.13 4.13
CA GLU A 48 13.54 -9.13 5.20
C GLU A 48 14.48 -7.95 4.89
N ALA A 49 15.65 -8.23 4.31
CA ALA A 49 16.59 -7.18 3.93
C ALA A 49 15.99 -6.21 2.90
N ASP A 50 15.25 -6.73 1.92
CA ASP A 50 14.58 -5.91 0.90
C ASP A 50 13.42 -5.10 1.51
N VAL A 51 12.65 -5.70 2.43
CA VAL A 51 11.58 -5.00 3.14
C VAL A 51 12.14 -3.88 4.01
N ARG A 52 13.25 -4.10 4.72
CA ARG A 52 13.95 -3.07 5.49
C ARG A 52 14.44 -1.95 4.56
N SER A 53 15.06 -2.28 3.44
CA SER A 53 15.51 -1.29 2.45
C SER A 53 14.34 -0.49 1.87
N PHE A 54 13.18 -1.10 1.65
CA PHE A 54 11.97 -0.39 1.24
C PHE A 54 11.49 0.60 2.32
N LEU A 55 11.48 0.19 3.59
CA LEU A 55 11.10 1.07 4.70
C LEU A 55 12.09 2.24 4.84
N ASP A 56 13.39 1.96 4.73
CA ASP A 56 14.43 3.00 4.70
C ASP A 56 14.21 3.97 3.54
N LEU A 57 13.93 3.47 2.33
CA LEU A 57 13.71 4.28 1.14
C LEU A 57 12.54 5.26 1.31
N ILE A 58 11.38 4.78 1.77
CA ILE A 58 10.18 5.62 1.91
C ILE A 58 10.24 6.60 3.09
N SER A 59 11.20 6.42 4.00
CA SER A 59 11.42 7.26 5.19
C SER A 59 12.75 8.00 5.18
N SER A 60 13.60 7.77 4.18
CA SER A 60 14.88 8.45 4.02
C SER A 60 14.69 9.95 3.88
N GLU A 61 15.38 10.73 4.72
CA GLU A 61 15.27 12.18 4.72
C GLU A 61 15.84 12.76 3.42
N ASN A 62 14.94 13.22 2.57
CA ASN A 62 15.27 13.81 1.28
C ASN A 62 14.19 14.84 0.89
N PRO A 63 14.47 16.15 0.96
CA PRO A 63 13.52 17.20 0.61
C PRO A 63 13.06 17.19 -0.86
N GLU A 64 13.84 16.57 -1.74
CA GLU A 64 13.49 16.44 -3.16
C GLU A 64 12.64 15.19 -3.47
N SER A 65 12.43 14.33 -2.47
CA SER A 65 11.64 13.12 -2.60
C SER A 65 10.17 13.39 -2.30
N ASN A 66 9.28 12.73 -3.05
CA ASN A 66 7.85 12.68 -2.77
C ASN A 66 7.44 11.45 -1.97
N TYR A 67 8.37 10.71 -1.38
CA TYR A 67 8.04 9.59 -0.52
C TYR A 67 7.33 10.03 0.76
N PRO A 68 6.34 9.25 1.24
CA PRO A 68 5.38 9.72 2.24
C PRO A 68 5.98 10.04 3.62
N TYR A 69 7.19 9.59 3.91
CA TYR A 69 7.81 9.81 5.23
C TYR A 69 9.20 10.45 5.12
N SER A 70 9.53 11.01 3.96
CA SER A 70 10.87 11.53 3.65
C SER A 70 11.18 12.88 4.28
N THR A 71 10.21 13.60 4.81
CA THR A 71 10.43 14.88 5.51
C THR A 71 9.60 14.97 6.79
N PRO A 72 9.97 15.82 7.76
CA PRO A 72 9.14 16.06 8.94
C PRO A 72 7.73 16.55 8.60
N GLU A 73 7.58 17.38 7.57
CA GLU A 73 6.30 17.90 7.10
C GLU A 73 5.42 16.77 6.54
N TYR A 74 6.00 15.85 5.76
CA TYR A 74 5.28 14.68 5.27
C TYR A 74 4.91 13.73 6.41
N ARG A 75 5.78 13.51 7.38
CA ARG A 75 5.47 12.70 8.57
C ARG A 75 4.30 13.29 9.35
N GLU A 76 4.25 14.62 9.46
CA GLU A 76 3.11 15.29 10.10
C GLU A 76 1.84 15.19 9.25
N MET A 77 1.92 15.33 7.93
CA MET A 77 0.82 15.17 7.01
C MET A 77 0.26 13.73 7.03
N PHE A 78 1.14 12.74 7.12
CA PHE A 78 0.82 11.31 7.14
C PHE A 78 0.90 10.69 8.54
N ARG A 79 0.53 11.45 9.55
CA ARG A 79 0.58 11.01 10.95
C ARG A 79 -0.38 9.87 11.29
N HIS A 80 -1.49 9.73 10.55
CA HIS A 80 -2.42 8.61 10.67
C HIS A 80 -2.65 8.00 9.31
N THR A 81 -2.18 6.78 9.11
CA THR A 81 -2.25 6.09 7.81
C THR A 81 -2.80 4.68 7.92
N LEU A 82 -3.40 4.22 6.81
CA LEU A 82 -3.85 2.84 6.63
C LEU A 82 -2.88 2.12 5.68
N TRP A 83 -2.31 1.00 6.10
CA TRP A 83 -1.43 0.17 5.29
C TRP A 83 -2.11 -1.16 4.96
N MET A 84 -2.29 -1.41 3.67
CA MET A 84 -2.90 -2.64 3.17
C MET A 84 -1.82 -3.63 2.80
N VAL A 85 -1.79 -4.77 3.46
CA VAL A 85 -0.79 -5.84 3.28
C VAL A 85 -1.44 -7.14 2.77
N PRO A 86 -0.67 -8.09 2.20
CA PRO A 86 -1.22 -9.29 1.58
C PRO A 86 -1.98 -10.21 2.53
N GLY A 87 -1.57 -10.33 3.81
CA GLY A 87 -2.16 -11.28 4.74
C GLY A 87 -1.87 -10.97 6.21
N VAL A 88 -2.41 -11.81 7.10
CA VAL A 88 -2.32 -11.66 8.56
C VAL A 88 -0.88 -11.87 9.05
N LYS A 89 -0.19 -12.87 8.50
CA LYS A 89 1.21 -13.16 8.87
C LYS A 89 2.14 -12.04 8.42
N GLU A 90 1.93 -11.51 7.23
CA GLU A 90 2.66 -10.37 6.67
C GLU A 90 2.40 -9.09 7.50
N ALA A 91 1.18 -8.91 7.99
CA ALA A 91 0.84 -7.81 8.90
C ALA A 91 1.61 -7.90 10.23
N SER A 92 1.70 -9.09 10.79
CA SER A 92 2.43 -9.35 12.04
C SER A 92 3.94 -9.13 11.86
N ALA A 93 4.52 -9.65 10.77
CA ALA A 93 5.93 -9.45 10.42
C ALA A 93 6.26 -7.97 10.22
N LEU A 94 5.43 -7.25 9.44
CA LEU A 94 5.62 -5.82 9.19
C LEU A 94 5.49 -5.00 10.48
N SER A 95 4.52 -5.34 11.34
CA SER A 95 4.35 -4.69 12.64
C SER A 95 5.60 -4.81 13.53
N LYS A 96 6.29 -5.96 13.47
CA LYS A 96 7.56 -6.18 14.18
C LYS A 96 8.66 -5.26 13.64
N LEU A 97 8.86 -5.25 12.30
CA LEU A 97 9.89 -4.42 11.67
C LEU A 97 9.66 -2.92 11.90
N LEU A 98 8.41 -2.45 11.80
CA LEU A 98 8.10 -1.04 12.03
C LEU A 98 8.43 -0.58 13.45
N LYS A 99 8.24 -1.42 14.47
CA LYS A 99 8.60 -1.09 15.85
C LYS A 99 10.11 -0.92 16.08
N GLU A 100 10.90 -1.66 15.30
CA GLU A 100 12.37 -1.64 15.39
C GLU A 100 12.98 -0.54 14.50
N HIS A 101 12.21 0.00 13.55
CA HIS A 101 12.72 0.93 12.56
C HIS A 101 12.94 2.33 13.16
N PRO A 102 14.06 3.04 12.84
CA PRO A 102 14.40 4.33 13.43
C PRO A 102 13.32 5.40 13.28
N VAL A 103 12.65 5.47 12.13
CA VAL A 103 11.59 6.45 11.86
C VAL A 103 10.23 5.90 12.31
N PHE A 104 9.89 4.68 11.89
CA PHE A 104 8.56 4.12 12.15
C PHE A 104 8.37 3.66 13.60
N GLY A 105 9.43 3.46 14.36
CA GLY A 105 9.36 3.20 15.79
C GLY A 105 8.68 4.31 16.60
N ALA A 106 8.63 5.54 16.06
CA ALA A 106 7.85 6.64 16.63
C ALA A 106 6.33 6.52 16.38
N TYR A 107 5.90 5.66 15.45
CA TYR A 107 4.50 5.42 15.14
C TYR A 107 3.92 4.28 15.98
N LYS A 108 2.76 4.51 16.57
CA LYS A 108 2.02 3.41 17.21
C LYS A 108 1.33 2.57 16.15
N VAL A 109 1.72 1.31 16.04
CA VAL A 109 1.13 0.37 15.09
C VAL A 109 -0.13 -0.26 15.68
N ALA A 110 -1.25 -0.15 14.95
CA ALA A 110 -2.50 -0.87 15.19
C ALA A 110 -2.62 -1.98 14.13
N ASN A 111 -2.18 -3.20 14.47
CA ASN A 111 -2.40 -4.35 13.60
C ASN A 111 -3.83 -4.87 13.79
N VAL A 112 -4.68 -4.65 12.80
CA VAL A 112 -6.09 -5.09 12.80
C VAL A 112 -6.35 -6.28 11.88
N ALA A 113 -5.32 -6.78 11.22
CA ALA A 113 -5.42 -8.00 10.42
C ALA A 113 -5.74 -9.22 11.28
N GLY A 114 -5.12 -9.29 12.46
CA GLY A 114 -5.26 -10.42 13.39
C GLY A 114 -3.92 -10.79 14.01
N ASP A 115 -3.87 -11.95 14.65
CA ASP A 115 -2.67 -12.51 15.25
C ASP A 115 -2.42 -13.94 14.75
N GLY A 116 -1.21 -14.20 14.27
CA GLY A 116 -0.83 -15.47 13.67
C GLY A 116 -1.70 -15.82 12.46
N ASP A 117 -2.50 -16.87 12.56
CA ASP A 117 -3.46 -17.31 11.54
C ASP A 117 -4.90 -16.84 11.83
N ALA A 118 -5.12 -16.24 13.01
CA ALA A 118 -6.45 -15.82 13.45
C ALA A 118 -6.71 -14.36 13.06
N GLU A 119 -7.82 -14.14 12.36
CA GLU A 119 -8.30 -12.80 12.06
C GLU A 119 -8.92 -12.13 13.28
N MET A 120 -8.64 -10.83 13.47
CA MET A 120 -9.29 -10.04 14.51
C MET A 120 -10.77 -9.81 14.20
N PRO A 121 -11.71 -9.94 15.16
CA PRO A 121 -13.12 -9.54 14.98
C PRO A 121 -13.24 -8.05 14.56
N TYR A 122 -14.23 -7.75 13.72
CA TYR A 122 -14.41 -6.43 13.12
C TYR A 122 -14.58 -5.30 14.15
N ASP A 123 -15.45 -5.49 15.14
CA ASP A 123 -15.74 -4.48 16.17
C ASP A 123 -14.51 -4.19 17.05
N ASN A 124 -13.71 -5.24 17.32
CA ASN A 124 -12.45 -5.11 18.05
C ASN A 124 -11.43 -4.30 17.23
N ALA A 125 -11.36 -4.54 15.91
CA ALA A 125 -10.48 -3.82 15.00
C ALA A 125 -10.77 -2.32 14.99
N LEU A 126 -12.04 -1.92 14.84
CA LEU A 126 -12.43 -0.52 14.83
C LEU A 126 -12.16 0.16 16.19
N THR A 127 -12.49 -0.53 17.28
CA THR A 127 -12.26 -0.03 18.64
C THR A 127 -10.77 0.20 18.88
N LEU A 128 -9.92 -0.77 18.49
CA LEU A 128 -8.47 -0.65 18.60
C LEU A 128 -7.94 0.56 17.84
N VAL A 129 -8.35 0.74 16.57
CA VAL A 129 -7.91 1.88 15.75
C VAL A 129 -8.25 3.20 16.41
N LYS A 130 -9.51 3.38 16.84
CA LYS A 130 -9.94 4.62 17.48
C LYS A 130 -9.19 4.90 18.79
N GLN A 131 -8.95 3.88 19.60
CA GLN A 131 -8.17 4.01 20.84
C GLN A 131 -6.72 4.41 20.55
N VAL A 132 -6.08 3.74 19.58
CA VAL A 132 -4.70 4.01 19.22
C VAL A 132 -4.53 5.41 18.65
N ILE A 133 -5.41 5.85 17.76
CA ILE A 133 -5.38 7.22 17.20
C ILE A 133 -5.59 8.26 18.29
N LYS A 134 -6.56 8.06 19.16
CA LYS A 134 -6.85 9.00 20.26
C LYS A 134 -5.68 9.18 21.24
N ALA A 135 -4.91 8.10 21.46
CA ALA A 135 -3.83 8.08 22.44
C ALA A 135 -2.46 8.49 21.88
N ASN A 136 -2.30 8.57 20.55
CA ASN A 136 -1.00 8.75 19.92
C ASN A 136 -1.06 9.76 18.77
N ARG A 137 -0.02 10.59 18.66
CA ARG A 137 0.09 11.57 17.57
C ARG A 137 0.37 10.91 16.22
N TYR A 138 1.17 9.85 16.19
CA TYR A 138 1.56 9.14 14.97
C TYR A 138 1.10 7.69 15.05
N THR A 139 0.33 7.24 14.08
CA THR A 139 -0.21 5.88 14.04
C THR A 139 -0.16 5.27 12.65
N ILE A 140 0.09 3.98 12.57
CA ILE A 140 -0.04 3.18 11.37
C ILE A 140 -1.04 2.07 11.67
N THR A 141 -2.14 2.03 10.92
CA THR A 141 -3.10 0.92 10.96
C THR A 141 -2.71 -0.08 9.88
N ILE A 142 -2.46 -1.34 10.24
CA ILE A 142 -2.16 -2.41 9.28
C ILE A 142 -3.38 -3.31 9.14
N SER A 143 -3.81 -3.54 7.89
CA SER A 143 -4.94 -4.41 7.57
C SER A 143 -4.65 -5.26 6.33
N CYS A 144 -5.28 -6.45 6.24
CA CYS A 144 -5.25 -7.31 5.06
C CYS A 144 -6.65 -7.48 4.41
N GLY A 145 -7.53 -6.49 4.58
CA GLY A 145 -8.89 -6.49 4.03
C GLY A 145 -9.96 -6.01 4.99
N LYS A 146 -9.68 -6.01 6.30
CA LYS A 146 -10.59 -5.44 7.30
C LYS A 146 -10.63 -3.92 7.24
N LEU A 147 -11.74 -3.35 7.68
CA LEU A 147 -11.99 -1.91 7.69
C LEU A 147 -12.01 -1.27 6.28
N THR A 148 -12.03 -2.07 5.22
CA THR A 148 -12.19 -1.58 3.84
C THR A 148 -13.64 -1.25 3.50
N THR A 149 -14.60 -1.79 4.25
CA THR A 149 -16.04 -1.54 4.08
C THR A 149 -16.68 -1.11 5.40
N GLY A 150 -17.74 -0.30 5.33
CA GLY A 150 -18.58 0.03 6.49
C GLY A 150 -17.97 0.87 7.60
N VAL A 151 -16.72 1.34 7.47
CA VAL A 151 -16.00 2.09 8.52
C VAL A 151 -15.68 3.49 8.09
N THR A 152 -15.78 4.42 9.02
CA THR A 152 -15.29 5.79 8.86
C THR A 152 -14.27 6.08 9.97
N VAL A 153 -13.04 6.36 9.54
CA VAL A 153 -11.93 6.84 10.38
C VAL A 153 -11.43 8.14 9.76
N PRO A 154 -12.00 9.27 10.15
CA PRO A 154 -11.74 10.57 9.51
C PRO A 154 -10.27 10.99 9.60
N GLU A 155 -9.56 10.49 10.61
CA GLU A 155 -8.17 10.82 10.89
C GLU A 155 -7.18 10.23 9.87
N TRP A 156 -7.54 9.18 9.16
CA TRP A 156 -6.65 8.64 8.12
C TRP A 156 -6.46 9.64 6.98
N THR A 157 -5.22 10.05 6.75
CA THR A 157 -4.84 11.00 5.69
C THR A 157 -4.29 10.33 4.45
N ALA A 158 -3.81 9.11 4.59
CA ALA A 158 -3.28 8.34 3.46
C ALA A 158 -3.50 6.83 3.60
N VAL A 159 -3.54 6.15 2.45
CA VAL A 159 -3.45 4.69 2.36
C VAL A 159 -2.21 4.28 1.59
N MET A 160 -1.50 3.28 2.13
CA MET A 160 -0.37 2.60 1.49
C MET A 160 -0.84 1.24 0.96
N MET A 161 -0.86 1.06 -0.35
CA MET A 161 -1.27 -0.18 -1.00
C MET A 161 -0.05 -1.08 -1.23
N LEU A 162 0.21 -1.98 -0.27
CA LEU A 162 1.34 -2.92 -0.28
C LEU A 162 0.91 -4.34 -0.70
N THR A 163 -0.27 -4.49 -1.27
CA THR A 163 -0.77 -5.76 -1.81
C THR A 163 -0.42 -5.90 -3.30
N GLY A 164 -0.32 -7.13 -3.80
CA GLY A 164 -0.13 -7.38 -5.23
C GLY A 164 -1.38 -6.99 -6.05
N SER A 165 -1.18 -6.58 -7.30
CA SER A 165 -2.27 -6.20 -8.22
C SER A 165 -3.23 -7.34 -8.53
N ALA A 166 -2.72 -8.58 -8.60
CA ALA A 166 -3.52 -9.75 -8.92
C ALA A 166 -4.49 -10.17 -7.80
N SER A 167 -4.21 -9.79 -6.55
CA SER A 167 -4.99 -10.16 -5.38
C SER A 167 -6.13 -9.20 -5.05
N THR A 168 -6.18 -8.04 -5.71
CA THR A 168 -7.14 -6.98 -5.37
C THR A 168 -8.11 -6.75 -6.53
N ALA A 169 -9.39 -7.09 -6.33
CA ALA A 169 -10.44 -6.69 -7.25
C ALA A 169 -10.59 -5.15 -7.28
N ALA A 170 -10.98 -4.58 -8.42
CA ALA A 170 -11.15 -3.12 -8.57
C ALA A 170 -12.12 -2.55 -7.53
N SER A 171 -13.21 -3.26 -7.21
CA SER A 171 -14.16 -2.85 -6.18
C SER A 171 -13.52 -2.75 -4.79
N GLY A 172 -12.71 -3.73 -4.39
CA GLY A 172 -11.98 -3.71 -3.11
C GLY A 172 -10.95 -2.60 -3.03
N TYR A 173 -10.27 -2.32 -4.15
CA TYR A 173 -9.35 -1.19 -4.26
C TYR A 173 -10.08 0.14 -4.04
N MET A 174 -11.16 0.39 -4.80
CA MET A 174 -11.95 1.62 -4.67
C MET A 174 -12.54 1.77 -3.26
N GLN A 175 -13.06 0.70 -2.66
CA GLN A 175 -13.55 0.71 -1.29
C GLN A 175 -12.46 1.12 -0.30
N THR A 176 -11.23 0.65 -0.50
CA THR A 176 -10.10 0.98 0.36
C THR A 176 -9.71 2.45 0.23
N ILE A 177 -9.55 2.97 -0.99
CA ILE A 177 -9.15 4.37 -1.18
C ILE A 177 -10.22 5.35 -0.69
N PHE A 178 -11.51 5.00 -0.76
CA PHE A 178 -12.57 5.82 -0.21
C PHE A 178 -12.53 5.95 1.32
N ARG A 179 -11.84 5.04 2.04
CA ARG A 179 -11.73 5.15 3.51
C ARG A 179 -10.95 6.38 3.94
N VAL A 180 -9.93 6.78 3.20
CA VAL A 180 -9.13 7.97 3.52
C VAL A 180 -9.78 9.27 3.03
N GLN A 181 -10.81 9.20 2.19
CA GLN A 181 -11.55 10.37 1.67
C GLN A 181 -12.59 10.92 2.66
N SER A 182 -12.83 10.22 3.78
CA SER A 182 -13.79 10.70 4.78
C SER A 182 -13.37 12.06 5.30
N ALA A 183 -14.33 13.01 5.33
CA ALA A 183 -14.10 14.32 5.90
C ALA A 183 -13.72 14.21 7.39
N GLY A 184 -12.76 14.99 7.84
CA GLY A 184 -12.28 14.97 9.22
C GLY A 184 -11.62 16.27 9.61
N VAL A 185 -11.45 16.44 10.93
CA VAL A 185 -10.76 17.58 11.53
C VAL A 185 -9.54 17.05 12.27
N LEU A 186 -8.38 17.57 11.97
CA LEU A 186 -7.10 17.23 12.58
C LEU A 186 -6.50 18.52 13.17
N ASP A 187 -6.28 18.55 14.49
CA ASP A 187 -5.80 19.74 15.21
C ASP A 187 -6.60 21.02 14.90
N GLY A 188 -7.93 20.89 14.84
CA GLY A 188 -8.82 22.03 14.57
C GLY A 188 -8.86 22.49 13.11
N LYS A 189 -8.11 21.84 12.20
CA LYS A 189 -8.12 22.11 10.77
C LYS A 189 -8.86 21.02 10.02
N GLN A 190 -9.70 21.41 9.07
CA GLN A 190 -10.37 20.46 8.20
C GLN A 190 -9.35 19.76 7.30
N LYS A 191 -9.48 18.44 7.13
CA LYS A 191 -8.70 17.65 6.19
C LYS A 191 -9.10 18.04 4.77
N GLU A 192 -8.21 18.71 4.05
CA GLU A 192 -8.45 19.18 2.69
C GLU A 192 -8.11 18.14 1.62
N ARG A 193 -7.17 17.26 1.92
CA ARG A 193 -6.63 16.27 0.99
C ARG A 193 -6.44 14.92 1.66
N CYS A 194 -6.50 13.88 0.84
CA CYS A 194 -6.11 12.53 1.19
C CYS A 194 -5.24 11.96 0.07
N TYR A 195 -4.44 10.95 0.41
CA TYR A 195 -3.41 10.44 -0.49
C TYR A 195 -3.50 8.93 -0.62
N VAL A 196 -3.19 8.44 -1.81
CA VAL A 196 -3.06 7.02 -2.10
C VAL A 196 -1.66 6.77 -2.63
N PHE A 197 -0.90 5.96 -1.93
CA PHE A 197 0.40 5.49 -2.39
C PHE A 197 0.24 4.05 -2.87
N ASP A 198 0.25 3.88 -4.18
CA ASP A 198 0.16 2.57 -4.81
C ASP A 198 1.50 2.26 -5.50
N PHE A 199 2.15 1.19 -5.06
CA PHE A 199 3.44 0.76 -5.59
C PHE A 199 3.30 -0.29 -6.70
N ALA A 200 2.05 -0.63 -7.11
CA ALA A 200 1.75 -1.55 -8.20
C ALA A 200 1.08 -0.79 -9.37
N PRO A 201 1.85 -0.25 -10.33
CA PRO A 201 1.33 0.61 -11.40
C PRO A 201 0.29 -0.07 -12.29
N ASP A 202 0.41 -1.38 -12.51
CA ASP A 202 -0.55 -2.19 -13.26
C ASP A 202 -1.94 -2.24 -12.59
N ARG A 203 -2.03 -2.12 -11.28
CA ARG A 203 -3.31 -2.06 -10.55
C ARG A 203 -4.09 -0.82 -10.88
N ALA A 204 -3.46 0.34 -10.84
CA ALA A 204 -4.12 1.60 -11.19
C ALA A 204 -4.68 1.55 -12.63
N LEU A 205 -3.89 1.09 -13.58
CA LEU A 205 -4.32 0.92 -14.98
C LEU A 205 -5.47 -0.08 -15.12
N LYS A 206 -5.44 -1.21 -14.40
CA LYS A 206 -6.52 -2.20 -14.40
C LYS A 206 -7.82 -1.64 -13.84
N VAL A 207 -7.77 -0.92 -12.72
CA VAL A 207 -8.94 -0.29 -12.10
C VAL A 207 -9.57 0.74 -13.04
N ILE A 208 -8.75 1.58 -13.67
CA ILE A 208 -9.22 2.57 -14.66
C ILE A 208 -9.91 1.88 -15.83
N SER A 209 -9.31 0.81 -16.34
CA SER A 209 -9.86 -0.01 -17.41
C SER A 209 -11.25 -0.57 -17.05
N GLU A 210 -11.38 -1.14 -15.85
CA GLU A 210 -12.65 -1.70 -15.38
C GLU A 210 -13.71 -0.64 -15.12
N VAL A 211 -13.37 0.50 -14.53
CA VAL A 211 -14.29 1.62 -14.29
C VAL A 211 -14.82 2.17 -15.60
N ASN A 212 -13.95 2.38 -16.59
CA ASN A 212 -14.37 2.85 -17.93
C ASN A 212 -15.29 1.84 -18.62
N ARG A 213 -15.04 0.54 -18.49
CA ARG A 213 -15.88 -0.51 -19.07
C ARG A 213 -17.28 -0.52 -18.46
N VAL A 214 -17.39 -0.31 -17.15
CA VAL A 214 -18.67 -0.28 -16.43
C VAL A 214 -19.47 0.98 -16.77
N THR A 215 -18.80 2.13 -16.85
CA THR A 215 -19.47 3.43 -17.07
C THR A 215 -20.07 3.55 -18.47
N LYS A 216 -19.48 2.90 -19.45
CA LYS A 216 -19.91 3.04 -20.88
C LYS A 216 -20.67 1.84 -21.45
N ARG A 217 -21.16 0.89 -20.66
CA ARG A 217 -22.04 -0.22 -21.08
C ARG A 217 -21.70 -0.83 -22.46
N GLY A 218 -20.43 -1.15 -22.72
CA GLY A 218 -20.02 -2.00 -23.84
C GLY A 218 -19.94 -1.33 -25.24
N LYS A 219 -20.05 -0.02 -25.37
CA LYS A 219 -19.83 0.72 -26.63
C LYS A 219 -18.72 1.75 -26.48
N THR A 220 -17.48 1.30 -26.34
CA THR A 220 -16.36 2.22 -26.24
C THR A 220 -15.49 2.08 -27.48
N ASN A 221 -15.37 3.14 -28.25
CA ASN A 221 -14.37 3.32 -29.27
C ASN A 221 -13.00 3.45 -28.56
N GLU A 222 -11.96 2.89 -29.13
CA GLU A 222 -10.59 2.93 -28.58
C GLU A 222 -10.10 4.37 -28.32
N GLU A 223 -10.51 5.31 -29.17
CA GLU A 223 -10.18 6.74 -29.06
C GLU A 223 -10.84 7.40 -27.83
N GLU A 224 -12.10 7.07 -27.55
CA GLU A 224 -12.80 7.52 -26.34
C GLU A 224 -12.23 6.91 -25.06
N TYR A 225 -11.76 5.66 -25.13
CA TYR A 225 -11.06 5.00 -24.04
C TYR A 225 -9.74 5.73 -23.74
N ARG A 226 -8.93 6.01 -24.74
CA ARG A 226 -7.67 6.75 -24.61
C ARG A 226 -7.89 8.14 -24.04
N LYS A 227 -8.94 8.84 -24.47
CA LYS A 227 -9.29 10.15 -23.95
C LYS A 227 -9.68 10.10 -22.48
N ALA A 228 -10.54 9.17 -22.09
CA ALA A 228 -10.95 8.99 -20.68
C ALA A 228 -9.79 8.57 -19.78
N LEU A 229 -8.89 7.74 -20.29
CA LEU A 229 -7.65 7.36 -19.59
C LEU A 229 -6.73 8.58 -19.42
N GLY A 230 -6.57 9.39 -20.46
CA GLY A 230 -5.79 10.63 -20.39
C GLY A 230 -6.36 11.64 -19.38
N GLU A 231 -7.68 11.82 -19.38
CA GLU A 231 -8.36 12.68 -18.41
C GLU A 231 -8.17 12.18 -16.98
N PHE A 232 -8.30 10.87 -16.75
CA PHE A 232 -8.07 10.29 -15.42
C PHE A 232 -6.63 10.46 -14.93
N LEU A 233 -5.65 10.22 -15.80
CA LEU A 233 -4.23 10.36 -15.46
C LEU A 233 -3.82 11.81 -15.16
N ASN A 234 -4.56 12.80 -15.65
CA ASN A 234 -4.39 14.19 -15.24
C ASN A 234 -4.80 14.44 -13.77
N PHE A 235 -5.70 13.62 -13.22
CA PHE A 235 -6.09 13.69 -11.80
C PHE A 235 -5.31 12.75 -10.89
N CYS A 236 -4.65 11.75 -11.47
CA CYS A 236 -3.84 10.77 -10.75
C CYS A 236 -2.44 10.75 -11.35
N PRO A 237 -1.55 11.67 -10.98
CA PRO A 237 -0.19 11.69 -11.49
C PRO A 237 0.51 10.37 -11.13
N VAL A 238 1.02 9.68 -12.14
CA VAL A 238 1.86 8.50 -11.96
C VAL A 238 3.31 8.98 -11.84
N ILE A 239 3.91 8.70 -10.71
CA ILE A 239 5.31 9.04 -10.44
C ILE A 239 6.13 7.78 -10.65
N ALA A 240 7.05 7.81 -11.61
CA ALA A 240 8.04 6.76 -11.78
C ALA A 240 9.28 7.06 -10.95
N VAL A 241 9.81 6.03 -10.33
CA VAL A 241 11.06 6.10 -9.57
C VAL A 241 12.16 5.47 -10.42
N ASP A 242 13.16 6.25 -10.77
CA ASP A 242 14.38 5.80 -11.42
C ASP A 242 15.57 6.08 -10.48
N GLY A 243 16.02 5.04 -9.80
CA GLY A 243 17.01 5.14 -8.75
C GLY A 243 16.54 6.03 -7.58
N THR A 244 17.21 7.17 -7.37
CA THR A 244 16.84 8.15 -6.32
C THR A 244 15.97 9.30 -6.83
N GLN A 245 15.71 9.36 -8.14
CA GLN A 245 14.94 10.46 -8.74
C GLN A 245 13.49 10.02 -8.97
N MET A 246 12.56 10.88 -8.57
CA MET A 246 11.14 10.75 -8.87
C MET A 246 10.82 11.66 -10.05
N THR A 247 10.34 11.08 -11.14
CA THR A 247 9.88 11.84 -12.32
C THR A 247 8.40 11.59 -12.54
N GLU A 248 7.65 12.67 -12.83
CA GLU A 248 6.27 12.54 -13.26
C GLU A 248 6.22 11.84 -14.62
N TYR A 249 5.49 10.73 -14.70
CA TYR A 249 5.39 9.96 -15.93
C TYR A 249 4.38 10.61 -16.85
N SER A 250 4.81 11.07 -18.02
CA SER A 250 3.89 11.72 -18.95
C SER A 250 2.93 10.69 -19.57
N VAL A 251 1.64 11.03 -19.59
CA VAL A 251 0.57 10.22 -20.21
C VAL A 251 0.91 9.76 -21.63
N PRO A 252 1.46 10.61 -22.54
CA PRO A 252 1.87 10.19 -23.88
C PRO A 252 2.94 9.09 -23.89
N LYS A 253 3.79 9.03 -22.88
CA LYS A 253 4.85 8.01 -22.79
C LYS A 253 4.28 6.67 -22.32
N MET A 254 3.29 6.68 -21.43
CA MET A 254 2.58 5.48 -20.99
C MET A 254 1.73 4.86 -22.09
N MET A 255 1.15 5.67 -22.98
CA MET A 255 0.26 5.20 -24.06
C MET A 255 1.00 4.67 -25.28
N ARG A 256 2.33 4.76 -25.33
CA ARG A 256 3.18 4.21 -26.41
C ARG A 256 3.82 2.87 -26.08
N GLN A 257 3.69 2.43 -24.83
CA GLN A 257 4.08 1.11 -24.33
C GLN A 257 2.87 0.17 -24.28
#